data_0c786ab61ab96b2f5dda56748dced0e4
#
_entry.id   0c786ab61ab96b2f5dda56748dced0e4
#
_cell.length_a   1.000
_cell.length_b   1.000
_cell.length_c   1.000
_cell.angle_alpha   90.00
_cell.angle_beta   90.00
_cell.angle_gamma   90.00
#
_symmetry.space_group_name_H-M   'P 1'
#
loop_
_entity.id
_entity.type
_entity.pdbx_description
1 polymer ?
#
loop_
_entity_poly.entity_id
_entity_poly.type
_entity_poly.pdbx_seq_one_letter_code
_entity_poly.pdbx_strand_id
1 'polypeptide(L)'
;KTSITKTDTIHIVTFATLNEAVKNSFGVIQNEKEEREIYEFLELFFYELMLLFPEMQEAESRTESKEYSLLCENMMFYGYLTIAEILYLKRFKDWKTELYNLDKVPFEKDNEIWQPIVRVNNDRISLVNNKNTRNILCKIIKEQFYKFQ
;
A
#
# COMPACT_ATOMS: atom_id res chain seq x y z
N LYS A 1 -4.65 -17.76 -0.44
CA LYS A 1 -3.98 -17.65 -1.75
C LYS A 1 -2.56 -17.09 -1.59
N THR A 2 -1.58 -17.70 -2.26
CA THR A 2 -0.17 -17.32 -2.13
C THR A 2 0.31 -16.31 -3.18
N SER A 3 -0.38 -16.19 -4.32
CA SER A 3 -0.05 -15.20 -5.34
C SER A 3 -1.30 -14.63 -5.99
N ILE A 4 -1.21 -13.38 -6.45
CA ILE A 4 -2.27 -12.69 -7.19
C ILE A 4 -1.80 -12.49 -8.62
N THR A 5 -2.59 -12.95 -9.57
CA THR A 5 -2.34 -12.70 -10.99
C THR A 5 -3.14 -11.48 -11.45
N LYS A 6 -2.86 -11.00 -12.66
CA LYS A 6 -3.61 -9.88 -13.25
C LYS A 6 -5.10 -10.17 -13.39
N THR A 7 -5.46 -11.44 -13.50
CA THR A 7 -6.85 -11.89 -13.65
C THR A 7 -7.54 -12.17 -12.32
N ASP A 8 -6.81 -12.10 -11.21
CA ASP A 8 -7.39 -12.33 -9.89
C ASP A 8 -8.16 -11.08 -9.45
N THR A 9 -9.48 -11.21 -9.40
CA THR A 9 -10.38 -10.11 -9.03
C THR A 9 -10.91 -10.23 -7.60
N ILE A 10 -10.60 -11.34 -6.91
CA ILE A 10 -11.14 -11.62 -5.57
C ILE A 10 -10.22 -11.07 -4.49
N HIS A 11 -8.92 -11.27 -4.63
CA HIS A 11 -7.94 -10.91 -3.61
C HIS A 11 -7.30 -9.57 -3.92
N ILE A 12 -7.23 -8.69 -2.93
CA ILE A 12 -6.58 -7.39 -3.07
C ILE A 12 -5.06 -7.50 -2.85
N VAL A 13 -4.66 -8.40 -1.97
CA VAL A 13 -3.25 -8.64 -1.63
C VAL A 13 -3.07 -10.12 -1.25
N THR A 14 -1.92 -10.68 -1.57
CA THR A 14 -1.63 -12.06 -1.13
C THR A 14 -1.25 -12.06 0.34
N PHE A 15 -1.51 -13.21 0.99
CA PHE A 15 -1.07 -13.41 2.38
C PHE A 15 0.46 -13.29 2.51
N ALA A 16 1.20 -13.84 1.55
CA ALA A 16 2.66 -13.76 1.55
C ALA A 16 3.16 -12.31 1.47
N THR A 17 2.58 -11.51 0.58
CA THR A 17 2.94 -10.09 0.44
C THR A 17 2.60 -9.30 1.70
N LEU A 18 1.41 -9.52 2.25
CA LEU A 18 1.00 -8.81 3.48
C LEU A 18 1.93 -9.15 4.65
N ASN A 19 2.21 -10.44 4.84
CA ASN A 19 3.09 -10.90 5.92
C ASN A 19 4.50 -10.32 5.78
N GLU A 20 5.05 -10.32 4.58
CA GLU A 20 6.37 -9.74 4.30
C GLU A 20 6.38 -8.23 4.49
N ALA A 21 5.33 -7.54 4.04
CA ALA A 21 5.19 -6.09 4.21
C ALA A 21 5.12 -5.69 5.69
N VAL A 22 4.40 -6.45 6.51
CA VAL A 22 4.33 -6.23 7.96
C VAL A 22 5.73 -6.37 8.58
N LYS A 23 6.46 -7.43 8.24
CA LYS A 23 7.84 -7.63 8.73
C LYS A 23 8.77 -6.51 8.28
N ASN A 24 8.64 -6.08 7.04
CA ASN A 24 9.49 -5.01 6.48
C ASN A 24 9.27 -3.67 7.19
N SER A 25 8.04 -3.34 7.54
CA SER A 25 7.68 -2.06 8.15
C SER A 25 7.81 -2.06 9.68
N PHE A 26 7.38 -3.13 10.34
CA PHE A 26 7.33 -3.21 11.79
C PHE A 26 8.51 -3.97 12.41
N GLY A 27 9.31 -4.65 11.57
CA GLY A 27 10.44 -5.44 12.04
C GLY A 27 10.00 -6.70 12.77
N VAL A 28 10.88 -7.18 13.66
CA VAL A 28 10.59 -8.37 14.46
C VAL A 28 9.66 -8.00 15.61
N ILE A 29 8.52 -8.66 15.68
CA ILE A 29 7.54 -8.47 16.76
C ILE A 29 8.01 -9.29 17.96
N GLN A 30 8.21 -8.62 19.11
CA GLN A 30 8.90 -9.19 20.25
C GLN A 30 8.04 -10.10 21.15
N ASN A 31 6.72 -9.88 21.19
CA ASN A 31 5.83 -10.62 22.07
C ASN A 31 4.39 -10.58 21.58
N GLU A 32 3.53 -11.42 22.17
CA GLU A 32 2.11 -11.52 21.79
C GLU A 32 1.32 -10.24 22.02
N LYS A 33 1.68 -9.47 23.04
CA LYS A 33 1.00 -8.20 23.33
C LYS A 33 1.25 -7.18 22.22
N GLU A 34 2.49 -7.04 21.81
CA GLU A 34 2.89 -6.15 20.71
C GLU A 34 2.24 -6.58 19.39
N GLU A 35 2.26 -7.89 19.11
CA GLU A 35 1.62 -8.46 17.93
C GLU A 35 0.14 -8.11 17.88
N ARG A 36 -0.57 -8.29 19.00
CA ARG A 36 -2.00 -7.97 19.08
C ARG A 36 -2.26 -6.49 18.83
N GLU A 37 -1.49 -5.61 19.46
CA GLU A 37 -1.65 -4.17 19.30
C GLU A 37 -1.43 -3.74 17.84
N ILE A 38 -0.41 -4.29 17.18
CA ILE A 38 -0.12 -4.00 15.78
C ILE A 38 -1.27 -4.47 14.88
N TYR A 39 -1.72 -5.72 15.03
CA TYR A 39 -2.78 -6.26 14.18
C TYR A 39 -4.13 -5.59 14.43
N GLU A 40 -4.46 -5.23 15.66
CA GLU A 40 -5.65 -4.44 15.95
C GLU A 40 -5.60 -3.07 15.28
N PHE A 41 -4.44 -2.41 15.31
CA PHE A 41 -4.24 -1.15 14.61
C PHE A 41 -4.35 -1.32 13.09
N LEU A 42 -3.72 -2.35 12.52
CA LEU A 42 -3.78 -2.61 11.08
C LEU A 42 -5.20 -2.87 10.59
N GLU A 43 -6.03 -3.53 11.39
CA GLU A 43 -7.43 -3.74 11.06
C GLU A 43 -8.16 -2.40 10.92
N LEU A 44 -7.96 -1.48 11.85
CA LEU A 44 -8.51 -0.13 11.78
C LEU A 44 -7.93 0.67 10.62
N PHE A 45 -6.61 0.57 10.41
CA PHE A 45 -5.91 1.25 9.34
C PHE A 45 -6.48 0.86 7.97
N PHE A 46 -6.61 -0.44 7.71
CA PHE A 46 -7.14 -0.90 6.41
C PHE A 46 -8.61 -0.57 6.24
N TYR A 47 -9.39 -0.58 7.32
CA TYR A 47 -10.77 -0.14 7.27
C TYR A 47 -10.85 1.32 6.80
N GLU A 48 -10.07 2.21 7.41
CA GLU A 48 -10.04 3.62 7.05
C GLU A 48 -9.46 3.85 5.64
N LEU A 49 -8.44 3.07 5.26
CA LEU A 49 -7.85 3.13 3.93
C LEU A 49 -8.89 2.80 2.84
N MET A 50 -9.70 1.77 3.08
CA MET A 50 -10.74 1.36 2.14
C MET A 50 -11.90 2.36 2.08
N LEU A 51 -12.18 3.08 3.17
CA LEU A 51 -13.13 4.18 3.14
C LEU A 51 -12.61 5.36 2.31
N LEU A 52 -11.31 5.63 2.43
CA LEU A 52 -10.66 6.70 1.66
C LEU A 52 -10.60 6.36 0.17
N PHE A 53 -10.39 5.09 -0.17
CA PHE A 53 -10.27 4.60 -1.53
C PHE A 53 -11.32 3.53 -1.82
N PRO A 54 -12.57 3.95 -2.16
CA PRO A 54 -13.65 2.99 -2.42
C PRO A 54 -13.34 1.98 -3.52
N GLU A 55 -12.43 2.29 -4.46
CA GLU A 55 -11.96 1.39 -5.51
C GLU A 55 -11.41 0.08 -4.95
N MET A 56 -10.92 0.09 -3.71
CA MET A 56 -10.37 -1.10 -3.05
C MET A 56 -11.44 -2.07 -2.57
N GLN A 57 -12.69 -1.63 -2.43
CA GLN A 57 -13.75 -2.40 -1.76
C GLN A 57 -14.31 -3.53 -2.61
N GLU A 58 -14.41 -3.34 -3.92
CA GLU A 58 -15.03 -4.29 -4.83
C GLU A 58 -14.00 -4.90 -5.79
N ALA A 59 -14.13 -6.19 -6.08
CA ALA A 59 -13.22 -6.88 -6.99
C ALA A 59 -13.20 -6.23 -8.38
N GLU A 60 -14.35 -5.84 -8.88
CA GLU A 60 -14.49 -5.20 -10.20
C GLU A 60 -13.79 -3.84 -10.25
N SER A 61 -14.01 -2.99 -9.25
CA SER A 61 -13.38 -1.67 -9.20
C SER A 61 -11.87 -1.76 -8.98
N ARG A 62 -11.39 -2.77 -8.22
CA ARG A 62 -9.96 -3.03 -8.09
C ARG A 62 -9.31 -3.39 -9.43
N THR A 63 -9.95 -4.26 -10.18
CA THR A 63 -9.46 -4.69 -11.49
C THR A 63 -9.41 -3.51 -12.46
N GLU A 64 -10.47 -2.73 -12.51
CA GLU A 64 -10.56 -1.53 -13.34
C GLU A 64 -9.50 -0.50 -12.97
N SER A 65 -9.32 -0.26 -11.68
CA SER A 65 -8.31 0.67 -11.17
C SER A 65 -6.89 0.30 -11.61
N LYS A 66 -6.55 -0.98 -11.66
CA LYS A 66 -5.22 -1.45 -12.05
C LYS A 66 -4.83 -1.12 -13.48
N GLU A 67 -5.79 -0.80 -14.33
CA GLU A 67 -5.51 -0.43 -15.73
C GLU A 67 -4.79 0.92 -15.83
N TYR A 68 -5.08 1.86 -14.92
CA TYR A 68 -4.54 3.21 -14.98
C TYR A 68 -3.85 3.68 -13.70
N SER A 69 -3.98 2.95 -12.60
CA SER A 69 -3.50 3.36 -11.28
C SER A 69 -2.71 2.27 -10.58
N LEU A 70 -1.76 2.67 -9.75
CA LEU A 70 -1.02 1.77 -8.86
C LEU A 70 -1.73 1.52 -7.53
N LEU A 71 -2.85 2.19 -7.28
CA LEU A 71 -3.56 2.19 -6.01
C LEU A 71 -3.85 0.79 -5.47
N CYS A 72 -4.37 -0.10 -6.31
CA CYS A 72 -4.78 -1.46 -5.92
C CYS A 72 -3.74 -2.53 -6.27
N GLU A 73 -2.54 -2.13 -6.68
CA GLU A 73 -1.48 -3.09 -6.98
C GLU A 73 -1.03 -3.81 -5.70
N ASN A 74 -0.79 -5.12 -5.81
CA ASN A 74 -0.35 -5.93 -4.69
C ASN A 74 0.90 -5.35 -4.02
N MET A 75 1.85 -4.90 -4.83
CA MET A 75 3.12 -4.35 -4.36
C MET A 75 2.95 -3.02 -3.60
N MET A 76 1.88 -2.26 -3.88
CA MET A 76 1.62 -1.00 -3.19
C MET A 76 1.37 -1.21 -1.68
N PHE A 77 1.01 -2.43 -1.26
CA PHE A 77 0.81 -2.73 0.15
C PHE A 77 2.07 -2.60 0.98
N TYR A 78 3.25 -2.77 0.39
CA TYR A 78 4.51 -2.42 1.07
C TYR A 78 4.53 -0.93 1.43
N GLY A 79 4.06 -0.09 0.52
CA GLY A 79 3.92 1.35 0.75
C GLY A 79 2.89 1.68 1.83
N TYR A 80 1.72 1.06 1.77
CA TYR A 80 0.67 1.28 2.77
C TYR A 80 1.13 0.86 4.15
N LEU A 81 1.84 -0.25 4.28
CA LEU A 81 2.38 -0.68 5.58
C LEU A 81 3.46 0.26 6.09
N THR A 82 4.24 0.88 5.21
CA THR A 82 5.20 1.93 5.58
C THR A 82 4.46 3.12 6.23
N ILE A 83 3.36 3.55 5.64
CA ILE A 83 2.53 4.62 6.21
C ILE A 83 1.88 4.16 7.51
N ALA A 84 1.37 2.92 7.55
CA ALA A 84 0.76 2.35 8.74
C ALA A 84 1.71 2.38 9.94
N GLU A 85 2.99 2.03 9.73
CA GLU A 85 4.00 2.07 10.78
C GLU A 85 4.21 3.49 11.32
N ILE A 86 4.29 4.48 10.44
CA ILE A 86 4.42 5.89 10.83
C ILE A 86 3.24 6.30 11.71
N LEU A 87 2.01 5.95 11.30
CA LEU A 87 0.80 6.30 12.03
C LEU A 87 0.65 5.49 13.33
N TYR A 88 1.11 4.26 13.34
CA TYR A 88 1.09 3.41 14.54
C TYR A 88 1.91 4.03 15.68
N LEU A 89 3.07 4.62 15.38
CA LEU A 89 3.92 5.26 16.38
C LEU A 89 3.26 6.47 17.04
N LYS A 90 2.25 7.03 16.41
CA LYS A 90 1.47 8.16 16.95
C LYS A 90 -0.04 7.85 17.07
N ARG A 91 -0.37 6.56 17.29
CA ARG A 91 -1.76 6.09 17.29
C ARG A 91 -2.64 6.65 18.40
N PHE A 92 -2.04 7.26 19.42
CA PHE A 92 -2.75 7.91 20.50
C PHE A 92 -3.18 9.34 20.15
N LYS A 93 -2.82 9.84 18.97
CA LYS A 93 -3.24 11.11 18.40
C LYS A 93 -4.23 10.85 17.27
N ASP A 94 -4.71 11.89 16.62
CA ASP A 94 -5.61 11.79 15.47
C ASP A 94 -4.85 11.37 14.20
N TRP A 95 -4.61 10.07 14.08
CA TRP A 95 -3.90 9.50 12.93
C TRP A 95 -4.79 9.39 11.69
N LYS A 96 -6.11 9.32 11.86
CA LYS A 96 -7.04 9.16 10.74
C LYS A 96 -7.03 10.37 9.81
N THR A 97 -6.98 11.56 10.38
CA THR A 97 -6.87 12.80 9.60
C THR A 97 -5.58 12.82 8.79
N GLU A 98 -4.47 12.36 9.38
CA GLU A 98 -3.20 12.27 8.65
C GLU A 98 -3.27 11.24 7.52
N LEU A 99 -3.91 10.10 7.76
CA LEU A 99 -4.10 9.06 6.73
C LEU A 99 -4.79 9.62 5.49
N TYR A 100 -5.78 10.48 5.70
CA TYR A 100 -6.57 11.03 4.59
C TYR A 100 -5.74 11.88 3.63
N ASN A 101 -4.55 12.32 4.01
CA ASN A 101 -3.63 12.99 3.11
C ASN A 101 -3.13 12.11 1.95
N LEU A 102 -3.28 10.78 2.05
CA LEU A 102 -2.99 9.89 0.94
C LEU A 102 -3.89 10.14 -0.27
N ASP A 103 -5.05 10.75 -0.08
CA ASP A 103 -5.95 11.12 -1.17
C ASP A 103 -5.29 12.11 -2.15
N LYS A 104 -4.29 12.84 -1.69
CA LYS A 104 -3.56 13.84 -2.49
C LYS A 104 -2.39 13.22 -3.27
N VAL A 105 -2.02 11.99 -2.99
CA VAL A 105 -0.94 11.30 -3.70
C VAL A 105 -1.42 10.90 -5.09
N PRO A 106 -0.67 11.26 -6.15
CA PRO A 106 -1.06 10.88 -7.50
C PRO A 106 -0.69 9.42 -7.78
N PHE A 107 -1.68 8.53 -7.74
CA PHE A 107 -1.47 7.09 -7.96
C PHE A 107 -1.53 6.67 -9.43
N GLU A 108 -1.82 7.59 -10.36
CA GLU A 108 -1.85 7.28 -11.79
C GLU A 108 -0.48 6.76 -12.25
N LYS A 109 -0.49 5.65 -12.99
CA LYS A 109 0.73 4.94 -13.44
C LYS A 109 1.69 5.83 -14.23
N ASP A 110 1.16 6.76 -15.00
CA ASP A 110 1.92 7.65 -15.87
C ASP A 110 2.46 8.88 -15.14
N ASN A 111 2.14 9.04 -13.86
CA ASN A 111 2.71 10.15 -13.10
C ASN A 111 4.22 9.96 -12.93
N GLU A 112 4.98 11.01 -13.13
CA GLU A 112 6.43 10.99 -13.11
C GLU A 112 7.05 10.48 -11.82
N ILE A 113 6.35 10.59 -10.69
CA ILE A 113 6.88 10.11 -9.41
C ILE A 113 7.13 8.61 -9.40
N TRP A 114 6.42 7.85 -10.24
CA TRP A 114 6.53 6.39 -10.31
C TRP A 114 7.52 5.88 -11.37
N GLN A 115 8.11 6.78 -12.16
CA GLN A 115 9.06 6.38 -13.21
C GLN A 115 10.17 5.42 -12.74
N PRO A 116 10.75 5.60 -11.52
CA PRO A 116 11.79 4.70 -11.05
C PRO A 116 11.38 3.24 -10.87
N ILE A 117 10.08 2.95 -10.77
CA ILE A 117 9.57 1.62 -10.45
C ILE A 117 8.65 1.02 -11.51
N VAL A 118 8.40 1.75 -12.60
CA VAL A 118 7.55 1.27 -13.70
C VAL A 118 8.38 1.03 -14.95
N ARG A 119 7.84 0.18 -15.84
CA ARG A 119 8.39 -0.10 -17.16
C ARG A 119 7.31 0.19 -18.18
N VAL A 120 7.70 0.91 -19.25
CA VAL A 120 6.81 1.18 -20.38
C VAL A 120 7.17 0.22 -21.51
N ASN A 121 6.19 -0.52 -22.01
CA ASN A 121 6.37 -1.45 -23.11
C ASN A 121 5.10 -1.44 -23.98
N ASN A 122 5.24 -1.01 -25.25
CA ASN A 122 4.12 -0.89 -26.20
C ASN A 122 2.92 -0.11 -25.60
N ASP A 123 3.19 1.07 -25.05
CA ASP A 123 2.22 1.94 -24.39
C ASP A 123 1.60 1.38 -23.12
N ARG A 124 2.07 0.22 -22.67
CA ARG A 124 1.65 -0.36 -21.40
C ARG A 124 2.65 0.01 -20.31
N ILE A 125 2.12 0.47 -19.18
CA ILE A 125 2.90 0.79 -18.00
C ILE A 125 2.69 -0.32 -16.98
N SER A 126 3.76 -0.95 -16.55
CA SER A 126 3.69 -2.03 -15.56
C SER A 126 4.72 -1.81 -14.46
N LEU A 127 4.38 -2.30 -13.27
CA LEU A 127 5.25 -2.24 -12.11
C LEU A 127 6.35 -3.29 -12.23
N VAL A 128 7.60 -2.88 -11.96
CA VAL A 128 8.73 -3.83 -11.85
C VAL A 128 8.70 -4.41 -10.44
N ASN A 129 8.56 -5.74 -10.32
CA ASN A 129 8.42 -6.40 -9.04
C ASN A 129 9.73 -7.07 -8.61
N ASN A 130 10.52 -6.38 -7.81
CA ASN A 130 11.69 -6.94 -7.12
C ASN A 130 11.93 -6.16 -5.82
N LYS A 131 12.85 -6.66 -4.99
CA LYS A 131 13.14 -6.07 -3.68
C LYS A 131 13.58 -4.62 -3.78
N ASN A 132 14.42 -4.30 -4.77
CA ASN A 132 14.92 -2.95 -4.96
C ASN A 132 13.78 -1.97 -5.30
N THR A 133 12.91 -2.33 -6.22
CA THR A 133 11.76 -1.48 -6.58
C THR A 133 10.77 -1.34 -5.45
N ARG A 134 10.58 -2.38 -4.62
CA ARG A 134 9.74 -2.27 -3.42
C ARG A 134 10.28 -1.25 -2.44
N ASN A 135 11.59 -1.24 -2.23
CA ASN A 135 12.23 -0.26 -1.36
C ASN A 135 12.09 1.17 -1.91
N ILE A 136 12.25 1.34 -3.21
CA ILE A 136 12.06 2.63 -3.87
C ILE A 136 10.59 3.09 -3.76
N LEU A 137 9.64 2.19 -3.96
CA LEU A 137 8.21 2.47 -3.82
C LEU A 137 7.89 2.98 -2.41
N CYS A 138 8.39 2.29 -1.39
CA CYS A 138 8.18 2.70 0.01
C CYS A 138 8.74 4.11 0.27
N LYS A 139 9.90 4.40 -0.29
CA LYS A 139 10.52 5.73 -0.18
C LYS A 139 9.67 6.80 -0.88
N ILE A 140 9.19 6.53 -2.09
CA ILE A 140 8.36 7.47 -2.85
C ILE A 140 7.07 7.79 -2.08
N ILE A 141 6.34 6.77 -1.64
CA ILE A 141 5.07 6.98 -0.95
C ILE A 141 5.26 7.71 0.37
N LYS A 142 6.33 7.41 1.08
CA LYS A 142 6.68 8.09 2.33
C LYS A 142 6.98 9.58 2.09
N GLU A 143 7.76 9.90 1.06
CA GLU A 143 8.05 11.28 0.68
C GLU A 143 6.78 12.04 0.29
N GLN A 144 5.91 11.42 -0.51
CA GLN A 144 4.63 12.02 -0.89
C GLN A 144 3.72 12.22 0.31
N PHE A 145 3.67 11.25 1.22
CA PHE A 145 2.87 11.36 2.43
C PHE A 145 3.30 12.56 3.28
N TYR A 146 4.60 12.73 3.50
CA TYR A 146 5.11 13.88 4.26
C TYR A 146 4.92 15.21 3.54
N LYS A 147 4.96 15.22 2.23
CA LYS A 147 4.75 16.43 1.43
C LYS A 147 3.38 17.05 1.67
N PHE A 148 2.37 16.22 1.94
CA PHE A 148 0.98 16.64 2.11
C PHE A 148 0.53 16.75 3.57
N GLN A 149 1.46 16.69 4.52
CA GLN A 149 1.16 16.88 5.94
C GLN A 149 0.86 18.34 6.29
#